data_8e6e6320817fdd5e7f3853290bde92f5
#
_entry.id   8e6e6320817fdd5e7f3853290bde92f5
#
_cell.length_a   1.000
_cell.length_b   1.000
_cell.length_c   1.000
_cell.angle_alpha   90.00
_cell.angle_beta   90.00
_cell.angle_gamma   90.00
#
_symmetry.space_group_name_H-M   'P 1'
#
loop_
_entity.id
_entity.type
_entity.pdbx_description
1 polymer ?
#
loop_
_entity_poly.entity_id
_entity_poly.type
_entity_poly.pdbx_seq_one_letter_code
_entity_poly.pdbx_strand_id
1 'polypeptide(L)'
;MTDATPSLTPTRRLLALKALPGFAKLPPEELLSLGHHATVSRHAPGDLLHRAGTNATSIFVLVEGGLLLTQGMRETPIRGLTLAMGWEALTHEAVSYSLTCVEPSTLLRVPVDDVEALVVDRFDLYRAIARELARALSAIAEEIAVRGGTTHGDHVVPSRRERDLSLASLLSYLAATPELSALPLDVLAALASEVEVVTVPADEVLWAIDECHDSAVLPLDAGWHGRVERQEFELPAGQLFGLEDALSGDPRWYELRSPKRAVGRCLMVPKQRLFDELEDDEEAARALLRSLAKRHVRLSGDQRLTTEG
;
A
#
# COMPACT_ATOMS: atom_id res chain seq x y z
N MET A 1 -7.38 -47.34 -3.77
CA MET A 1 -6.11 -46.73 -4.25
C MET A 1 -6.13 -45.29 -3.73
N THR A 2 -5.44 -45.07 -2.63
CA THR A 2 -5.26 -43.73 -2.04
C THR A 2 -4.24 -42.99 -2.90
N ASP A 3 -4.74 -42.09 -3.73
CA ASP A 3 -3.89 -41.15 -4.48
C ASP A 3 -3.08 -40.34 -3.47
N ALA A 4 -1.80 -40.69 -3.34
CA ALA A 4 -0.86 -39.89 -2.55
C ALA A 4 -0.73 -38.54 -3.24
N THR A 5 -1.46 -37.59 -2.73
CA THR A 5 -1.41 -36.19 -3.17
C THR A 5 0.03 -35.71 -3.06
N PRO A 6 0.75 -35.40 -4.17
CA PRO A 6 2.06 -34.79 -4.05
C PRO A 6 1.85 -33.44 -3.36
N SER A 7 2.10 -33.42 -2.05
CA SER A 7 2.14 -32.16 -1.29
C SER A 7 3.29 -31.33 -1.87
N LEU A 8 3.06 -30.06 -2.18
CA LEU A 8 4.15 -29.15 -2.43
C LEU A 8 5.13 -29.26 -1.26
N THR A 9 6.36 -29.69 -1.54
CA THR A 9 7.38 -29.76 -0.51
C THR A 9 7.61 -28.37 0.09
N PRO A 10 8.08 -28.26 1.33
CA PRO A 10 8.41 -26.95 1.93
C PRO A 10 9.29 -26.09 1.01
N THR A 11 10.27 -26.71 0.34
CA THR A 11 11.13 -26.04 -0.63
C THR A 11 10.34 -25.48 -1.82
N ARG A 12 9.36 -26.21 -2.37
CA ARG A 12 8.53 -25.72 -3.48
C ARG A 12 7.61 -24.58 -3.04
N ARG A 13 7.08 -24.60 -1.80
CA ARG A 13 6.30 -23.49 -1.25
C ARG A 13 7.17 -22.24 -1.12
N LEU A 14 8.38 -22.39 -0.56
CA LEU A 14 9.37 -21.31 -0.46
C LEU A 14 9.69 -20.71 -1.83
N LEU A 15 9.96 -21.54 -2.84
CA LEU A 15 10.27 -21.08 -4.19
C LEU A 15 9.07 -20.37 -4.84
N ALA A 16 7.85 -20.85 -4.59
CA ALA A 16 6.65 -20.20 -5.10
C ALA A 16 6.45 -18.80 -4.47
N LEU A 17 6.64 -18.68 -3.14
CA LEU A 17 6.60 -17.39 -2.47
C LEU A 17 7.71 -16.46 -2.97
N LYS A 18 8.94 -16.95 -3.06
CA LYS A 18 10.11 -16.16 -3.51
C LYS A 18 9.99 -15.65 -4.95
N ALA A 19 9.24 -16.35 -5.80
CA ALA A 19 9.02 -15.92 -7.18
C ALA A 19 7.96 -14.81 -7.32
N LEU A 20 7.22 -14.51 -6.25
CA LEU A 20 6.30 -13.37 -6.24
C LEU A 20 7.08 -12.06 -6.09
N PRO A 21 6.77 -11.01 -6.86
CA PRO A 21 7.50 -9.74 -6.82
C PRO A 21 7.67 -9.18 -5.40
N GLY A 22 6.60 -9.18 -4.60
CA GLY A 22 6.61 -8.65 -3.24
C GLY A 22 7.43 -9.47 -2.23
N PHE A 23 7.66 -10.75 -2.50
CA PHE A 23 8.36 -11.66 -1.59
C PHE A 23 9.79 -11.98 -2.01
N ALA A 24 10.19 -11.59 -3.22
CA ALA A 24 11.51 -11.91 -3.78
C ALA A 24 12.68 -11.40 -2.93
N LYS A 25 12.49 -10.27 -2.23
CA LYS A 25 13.50 -9.59 -1.42
C LYS A 25 13.43 -9.96 0.08
N LEU A 26 12.45 -10.77 0.49
CA LEU A 26 12.36 -11.22 1.88
C LEU A 26 13.54 -12.11 2.24
N PRO A 27 14.09 -11.99 3.47
CA PRO A 27 15.05 -12.95 4.01
C PRO A 27 14.51 -14.37 3.96
N PRO A 28 15.38 -15.42 3.76
CA PRO A 28 14.93 -16.79 3.67
C PRO A 28 14.16 -17.29 4.90
N GLU A 29 14.52 -16.84 6.10
CA GLU A 29 13.84 -17.15 7.36
C GLU A 29 12.41 -16.62 7.41
N GLU A 30 12.16 -15.43 6.85
CA GLU A 30 10.83 -14.84 6.76
C GLU A 30 9.95 -15.61 5.77
N LEU A 31 10.52 -15.96 4.62
CA LEU A 31 9.83 -16.78 3.62
C LEU A 31 9.51 -18.17 4.17
N LEU A 32 10.40 -18.77 4.98
CA LEU A 32 10.16 -20.05 5.65
C LEU A 32 9.02 -19.94 6.65
N SER A 33 8.99 -18.86 7.45
CA SER A 33 7.91 -18.58 8.40
C SER A 33 6.56 -18.49 7.69
N LEU A 34 6.45 -17.66 6.66
CA LEU A 34 5.24 -17.57 5.83
C LEU A 34 4.88 -18.91 5.18
N GLY A 35 5.87 -19.65 4.70
CA GLY A 35 5.68 -20.96 4.09
C GLY A 35 5.15 -22.03 5.04
N HIS A 36 5.43 -21.95 6.34
CA HIS A 36 4.86 -22.82 7.36
C HIS A 36 3.38 -22.57 7.60
N HIS A 37 2.94 -21.30 7.55
CA HIS A 37 1.53 -20.93 7.68
C HIS A 37 0.75 -21.15 6.38
N ALA A 38 1.44 -21.28 5.24
CA ALA A 38 0.80 -21.55 3.97
C ALA A 38 0.31 -23.00 3.86
N THR A 39 -0.97 -23.16 3.56
CA THR A 39 -1.56 -24.47 3.24
C THR A 39 -1.68 -24.63 1.73
N VAL A 40 -1.43 -25.86 1.23
CA VAL A 40 -1.65 -26.22 -0.17
C VAL A 40 -3.08 -26.67 -0.35
N SER A 41 -3.82 -26.04 -1.25
CA SER A 41 -5.17 -26.46 -1.62
C SER A 41 -5.25 -26.76 -3.11
N ARG A 42 -6.09 -27.74 -3.49
CA ARG A 42 -6.39 -28.11 -4.86
C ARG A 42 -7.84 -27.90 -5.13
N HIS A 43 -8.11 -27.36 -6.29
CA HIS A 43 -9.46 -26.98 -6.69
C HIS A 43 -9.76 -27.50 -8.10
N ALA A 44 -11.02 -27.93 -8.27
CA ALA A 44 -11.55 -28.31 -9.57
C ALA A 44 -12.03 -27.07 -10.37
N PRO A 45 -12.15 -27.17 -11.70
CA PRO A 45 -12.83 -26.15 -12.47
C PRO A 45 -14.25 -25.92 -11.94
N GLY A 46 -14.64 -24.65 -11.77
CA GLY A 46 -15.91 -24.23 -11.19
C GLY A 46 -15.88 -23.98 -9.68
N ASP A 47 -14.81 -24.37 -8.97
CA ASP A 47 -14.69 -24.07 -7.53
C ASP A 47 -14.57 -22.56 -7.32
N LEU A 48 -15.42 -22.03 -6.44
CA LEU A 48 -15.43 -20.63 -6.02
C LEU A 48 -14.49 -20.46 -4.84
N LEU A 49 -13.40 -19.72 -5.07
CA LEU A 49 -12.39 -19.40 -4.04
C LEU A 49 -12.79 -18.21 -3.19
N HIS A 50 -13.39 -17.19 -3.82
CA HIS A 50 -13.88 -15.98 -3.17
C HIS A 50 -15.15 -15.48 -3.86
N ARG A 51 -16.10 -14.98 -3.06
CA ARG A 51 -17.35 -14.39 -3.54
C ARG A 51 -17.32 -12.88 -3.40
N ALA A 52 -17.68 -12.16 -4.46
CA ALA A 52 -17.88 -10.71 -4.41
C ALA A 52 -18.85 -10.30 -3.28
N GLY A 53 -18.56 -9.20 -2.62
CA GLY A 53 -19.32 -8.67 -1.50
C GLY A 53 -19.03 -9.36 -0.15
N THR A 54 -18.03 -10.23 -0.07
CA THR A 54 -17.56 -10.83 1.19
C THR A 54 -16.14 -10.39 1.52
N ASN A 55 -15.78 -10.43 2.81
CA ASN A 55 -14.41 -10.13 3.24
C ASN A 55 -13.46 -11.26 2.86
N ALA A 56 -12.30 -10.92 2.37
CA ALA A 56 -11.24 -11.89 2.14
C ALA A 56 -10.59 -12.27 3.47
N THR A 57 -10.53 -13.56 3.76
CA THR A 57 -9.94 -14.12 5.00
C THR A 57 -8.59 -14.78 4.76
N SER A 58 -8.13 -14.80 3.52
CA SER A 58 -6.88 -15.47 3.15
C SER A 58 -6.26 -14.82 1.93
N ILE A 59 -4.95 -14.83 1.89
CA ILE A 59 -4.14 -14.53 0.72
C ILE A 59 -4.07 -15.79 -0.13
N PHE A 60 -4.25 -15.66 -1.45
CA PHE A 60 -4.15 -16.76 -2.39
C PHE A 60 -3.01 -16.55 -3.40
N VAL A 61 -2.12 -17.51 -3.48
CA VAL A 61 -1.08 -17.58 -4.51
C VAL A 61 -1.42 -18.72 -5.46
N LEU A 62 -1.68 -18.41 -6.71
CA LEU A 62 -1.82 -19.43 -7.76
C LEU A 62 -0.43 -20.00 -8.08
N VAL A 63 -0.26 -21.31 -7.90
CA VAL A 63 0.98 -22.02 -8.22
C VAL A 63 0.90 -22.68 -9.60
N GLU A 64 -0.22 -23.35 -9.87
CA GLU A 64 -0.51 -24.03 -11.13
C GLU A 64 -1.99 -23.93 -11.45
N GLY A 65 -2.36 -23.91 -12.74
CA GLY A 65 -3.74 -23.84 -13.20
C GLY A 65 -4.18 -22.46 -13.66
N GLY A 66 -5.48 -22.19 -13.59
CA GLY A 66 -6.07 -20.95 -14.06
C GLY A 66 -7.27 -20.53 -13.22
N LEU A 67 -7.36 -19.23 -12.97
CA LEU A 67 -8.46 -18.60 -12.26
C LEU A 67 -9.12 -17.56 -13.16
N LEU A 68 -10.39 -17.27 -12.86
CA LEU A 68 -11.15 -16.19 -13.45
C LEU A 68 -11.55 -15.22 -12.35
N LEU A 69 -11.11 -13.97 -12.46
CA LEU A 69 -11.58 -12.87 -11.65
C LEU A 69 -12.79 -12.25 -12.37
N THR A 70 -13.94 -12.19 -11.68
CA THR A 70 -15.18 -11.62 -12.22
C THR A 70 -15.61 -10.42 -11.38
N GLN A 71 -15.62 -9.23 -11.98
CA GLN A 71 -16.06 -7.98 -11.36
C GLN A 71 -17.15 -7.32 -12.21
N GLY A 72 -18.39 -7.39 -11.75
CA GLY A 72 -19.54 -6.99 -12.58
C GLY A 72 -19.63 -7.82 -13.86
N MET A 73 -19.57 -7.17 -15.01
CA MET A 73 -19.56 -7.83 -16.33
C MET A 73 -18.16 -8.12 -16.86
N ARG A 74 -17.11 -7.69 -16.15
CA ARG A 74 -15.72 -7.88 -16.57
C ARG A 74 -15.18 -9.21 -16.06
N GLU A 75 -14.51 -9.92 -16.94
CA GLU A 75 -13.81 -11.16 -16.65
C GLU A 75 -12.33 -11.01 -16.98
N THR A 76 -11.47 -11.33 -16.01
CA THR A 76 -10.01 -11.26 -16.16
C THR A 76 -9.41 -12.63 -15.86
N PRO A 77 -8.82 -13.32 -16.85
CA PRO A 77 -8.14 -14.58 -16.59
C PRO A 77 -6.82 -14.35 -15.85
N ILE A 78 -6.55 -15.20 -14.86
CA ILE A 78 -5.32 -15.21 -14.08
C ILE A 78 -4.64 -16.55 -14.32
N ARG A 79 -3.38 -16.53 -14.77
CA ARG A 79 -2.59 -17.73 -15.08
C ARG A 79 -1.15 -17.59 -14.61
N GLY A 80 -0.50 -18.74 -14.44
CA GLY A 80 0.88 -18.79 -13.99
C GLY A 80 1.05 -18.48 -12.50
N LEU A 81 2.28 -18.51 -12.03
CA LEU A 81 2.59 -18.23 -10.64
C LEU A 81 2.36 -16.75 -10.34
N THR A 82 1.34 -16.45 -9.55
CA THR A 82 0.95 -15.06 -9.22
C THR A 82 0.17 -14.97 -7.91
N LEU A 83 0.18 -13.78 -7.33
CA LEU A 83 -0.68 -13.40 -6.21
C LEU A 83 -2.08 -13.13 -6.76
N ALA A 84 -3.01 -14.06 -6.53
CA ALA A 84 -4.37 -13.98 -7.05
C ALA A 84 -5.30 -13.13 -6.16
N MET A 85 -5.01 -13.08 -4.86
CA MET A 85 -5.65 -12.23 -3.87
C MET A 85 -4.62 -11.93 -2.78
N GLY A 86 -4.29 -10.68 -2.57
CA GLY A 86 -3.21 -10.27 -1.67
C GLY A 86 -3.61 -9.11 -0.77
N TRP A 87 -3.38 -7.91 -1.26
CA TRP A 87 -3.59 -6.69 -0.49
C TRP A 87 -5.04 -6.48 -0.07
N GLU A 88 -6.00 -6.95 -0.88
CA GLU A 88 -7.43 -6.92 -0.56
C GLU A 88 -7.76 -7.64 0.76
N ALA A 89 -7.04 -8.72 1.02
CA ALA A 89 -7.25 -9.50 2.24
C ALA A 89 -6.86 -8.71 3.51
N LEU A 90 -5.82 -7.86 3.42
CA LEU A 90 -5.37 -7.01 4.53
C LEU A 90 -6.31 -5.82 4.82
N THR A 91 -7.27 -5.52 3.94
CA THR A 91 -8.21 -4.41 4.16
C THR A 91 -9.28 -4.74 5.20
N HIS A 92 -9.59 -6.01 5.43
CA HIS A 92 -10.75 -6.51 6.17
C HIS A 92 -12.10 -6.00 5.64
N GLU A 93 -12.13 -5.55 4.38
CA GLU A 93 -13.34 -5.04 3.72
C GLU A 93 -13.87 -6.06 2.70
N ALA A 94 -15.12 -5.86 2.30
CA ALA A 94 -15.74 -6.68 1.27
C ALA A 94 -15.06 -6.43 -0.08
N VAL A 95 -14.61 -7.51 -0.72
CA VAL A 95 -13.96 -7.46 -2.04
C VAL A 95 -15.01 -7.41 -3.14
N SER A 96 -14.82 -6.54 -4.12
CA SER A 96 -15.82 -6.27 -5.17
C SER A 96 -15.86 -7.31 -6.30
N TYR A 97 -15.00 -8.32 -6.29
CA TYR A 97 -14.91 -9.35 -7.33
C TYR A 97 -15.04 -10.77 -6.76
N SER A 98 -15.41 -11.71 -7.62
CA SER A 98 -15.35 -13.14 -7.34
C SER A 98 -14.12 -13.76 -7.99
N LEU A 99 -13.60 -14.83 -7.38
CA LEU A 99 -12.46 -15.59 -7.89
C LEU A 99 -12.86 -17.07 -8.03
N THR A 100 -12.83 -17.59 -9.25
CA THR A 100 -13.28 -18.95 -9.58
C THR A 100 -12.20 -19.72 -10.33
N CYS A 101 -12.02 -20.99 -10.06
CA CYS A 101 -11.12 -21.86 -10.82
C CYS A 101 -11.72 -22.19 -12.18
N VAL A 102 -10.97 -21.98 -13.26
CA VAL A 102 -11.38 -22.36 -14.63
C VAL A 102 -10.64 -23.58 -15.14
N GLU A 103 -9.58 -23.97 -14.47
CA GLU A 103 -8.77 -25.16 -14.72
C GLU A 103 -8.48 -25.85 -13.38
N PRO A 104 -8.09 -27.16 -13.36
CA PRO A 104 -7.56 -27.77 -12.15
C PRO A 104 -6.42 -26.93 -11.60
N SER A 105 -6.57 -26.39 -10.39
CA SER A 105 -5.67 -25.38 -9.84
C SER A 105 -5.08 -25.81 -8.50
N THR A 106 -3.81 -25.47 -8.32
CA THR A 106 -3.09 -25.64 -7.04
C THR A 106 -2.77 -24.25 -6.50
N LEU A 107 -3.20 -23.98 -5.26
CA LEU A 107 -2.98 -22.70 -4.59
C LEU A 107 -2.23 -22.89 -3.27
N LEU A 108 -1.43 -21.87 -2.92
CA LEU A 108 -1.06 -21.64 -1.54
C LEU A 108 -2.08 -20.67 -0.94
N ARG A 109 -2.60 -21.05 0.20
CA ARG A 109 -3.52 -20.25 1.00
C ARG A 109 -2.83 -19.88 2.31
N VAL A 110 -2.74 -18.58 2.60
CA VAL A 110 -2.24 -18.06 3.87
C VAL A 110 -3.37 -17.29 4.54
N PRO A 111 -3.83 -17.70 5.74
CA PRO A 111 -4.80 -16.94 6.51
C PRO A 111 -4.29 -15.53 6.79
N VAL A 112 -5.17 -14.52 6.70
CA VAL A 112 -4.79 -13.12 6.96
C VAL A 112 -4.34 -12.94 8.40
N ASP A 113 -5.06 -13.55 9.35
CA ASP A 113 -4.72 -13.47 10.78
C ASP A 113 -3.31 -13.99 11.07
N ASP A 114 -2.86 -15.04 10.36
CA ASP A 114 -1.50 -15.57 10.50
C ASP A 114 -0.46 -14.58 9.95
N VAL A 115 -0.76 -13.88 8.85
CA VAL A 115 0.12 -12.84 8.30
C VAL A 115 0.20 -11.66 9.27
N GLU A 116 -0.94 -11.20 9.78
CA GLU A 116 -0.99 -10.10 10.76
C GLU A 116 -0.27 -10.44 12.06
N ALA A 117 -0.38 -11.67 12.55
CA ALA A 117 0.38 -12.13 13.71
C ALA A 117 1.89 -12.12 13.43
N LEU A 118 2.31 -12.65 12.28
CA LEU A 118 3.72 -12.69 11.90
C LEU A 118 4.34 -11.30 11.74
N VAL A 119 3.62 -10.34 11.17
CA VAL A 119 4.16 -8.97 10.97
C VAL A 119 4.30 -8.22 12.29
N VAL A 120 3.53 -8.59 13.30
CA VAL A 120 3.65 -8.06 14.66
C VAL A 120 4.85 -8.65 15.38
N ASP A 121 4.97 -9.98 15.36
CA ASP A 121 6.07 -10.68 16.03
C ASP A 121 7.44 -10.38 15.39
N ARG A 122 7.46 -9.95 14.11
CA ARG A 122 8.66 -9.79 13.30
C ARG A 122 8.64 -8.49 12.52
N PHE A 123 9.12 -7.42 13.12
CA PHE A 123 9.07 -6.09 12.52
C PHE A 123 9.86 -5.96 11.21
N ASP A 124 10.91 -6.76 11.00
CA ASP A 124 11.62 -6.83 9.71
C ASP A 124 10.72 -7.36 8.58
N LEU A 125 9.84 -8.34 8.89
CA LEU A 125 8.81 -8.80 7.95
C LEU A 125 7.78 -7.72 7.66
N TYR A 126 7.31 -7.02 8.72
CA TYR A 126 6.45 -5.86 8.57
C TYR A 126 7.04 -4.82 7.61
N ARG A 127 8.29 -4.40 7.87
CA ARG A 127 9.02 -3.45 7.01
C ARG A 127 9.10 -3.92 5.56
N ALA A 128 9.34 -5.19 5.34
CA ALA A 128 9.45 -5.76 4.00
C ALA A 128 8.10 -5.77 3.28
N ILE A 129 7.01 -6.17 3.95
CA ILE A 129 5.65 -6.16 3.39
C ILE A 129 5.19 -4.72 3.11
N ALA A 130 5.39 -3.79 4.07
CA ALA A 130 5.06 -2.38 3.90
C ALA A 130 5.82 -1.76 2.72
N ARG A 131 7.09 -2.11 2.55
CA ARG A 131 7.91 -1.67 1.40
C ARG A 131 7.34 -2.14 0.07
N GLU A 132 6.96 -3.39 -0.04
CA GLU A 132 6.43 -3.94 -1.30
C GLU A 132 5.04 -3.39 -1.62
N LEU A 133 4.19 -3.20 -0.61
CA LEU A 133 2.90 -2.54 -0.78
C LEU A 133 3.09 -1.07 -1.20
N ALA A 134 4.05 -0.39 -0.61
CA ALA A 134 4.41 0.98 -0.96
C ALA A 134 4.92 1.09 -2.42
N ARG A 135 5.74 0.14 -2.90
CA ARG A 135 6.14 0.06 -4.32
C ARG A 135 4.97 -0.14 -5.25
N ALA A 136 4.07 -1.05 -4.90
CA ALA A 136 2.87 -1.28 -5.71
C ALA A 136 2.00 -0.03 -5.79
N LEU A 137 1.87 0.72 -4.68
CA LEU A 137 1.16 2.00 -4.64
C LEU A 137 1.85 3.06 -5.50
N SER A 138 3.17 3.22 -5.38
CA SER A 138 3.95 4.19 -6.15
C SER A 138 3.81 3.94 -7.65
N ALA A 139 3.92 2.69 -8.09
CA ALA A 139 3.75 2.32 -9.50
C ALA A 139 2.35 2.64 -10.05
N ILE A 140 1.29 2.39 -9.26
CA ILE A 140 -0.09 2.73 -9.64
C ILE A 140 -0.27 4.25 -9.70
N ALA A 141 0.27 4.97 -8.70
CA ALA A 141 0.16 6.42 -8.64
C ALA A 141 0.87 7.11 -9.83
N GLU A 142 2.06 6.64 -10.19
CA GLU A 142 2.79 7.10 -11.37
C GLU A 142 1.99 6.87 -12.66
N GLU A 143 1.45 5.67 -12.86
CA GLU A 143 0.66 5.35 -14.05
C GLU A 143 -0.59 6.24 -14.17
N ILE A 144 -1.28 6.50 -13.05
CA ILE A 144 -2.43 7.40 -13.02
C ILE A 144 -2.00 8.83 -13.37
N ALA A 145 -0.92 9.34 -12.76
CA ALA A 145 -0.43 10.71 -12.97
C ALA A 145 0.04 10.93 -14.42
N VAL A 146 0.77 9.98 -15.00
CA VAL A 146 1.22 10.05 -16.41
C VAL A 146 0.04 10.13 -17.37
N ARG A 147 -1.10 9.50 -17.03
CA ARG A 147 -2.35 9.59 -17.80
C ARG A 147 -3.17 10.84 -17.52
N GLY A 148 -2.70 11.76 -16.67
CA GLY A 148 -3.40 12.98 -16.27
C GLY A 148 -4.55 12.75 -15.29
N GLY A 149 -4.57 11.59 -14.62
CA GLY A 149 -5.53 11.29 -13.55
C GLY A 149 -5.10 11.87 -12.19
N THR A 150 -6.01 11.82 -11.22
CA THR A 150 -5.74 12.22 -9.83
C THR A 150 -5.54 10.98 -8.96
N THR A 151 -4.46 10.97 -8.18
CA THR A 151 -4.14 9.86 -7.26
C THR A 151 -4.74 10.05 -5.87
N HIS A 152 -5.46 11.14 -5.64
CA HIS A 152 -5.91 11.60 -4.33
C HIS A 152 -7.40 11.91 -4.34
N GLY A 153 -8.08 11.58 -3.23
CA GLY A 153 -9.50 11.89 -3.06
C GLY A 153 -9.74 13.36 -2.67
N ASP A 154 -11.01 13.81 -2.76
CA ASP A 154 -11.46 15.18 -2.45
C ASP A 154 -11.46 15.52 -0.95
N HIS A 155 -10.44 15.12 -0.21
CA HIS A 155 -10.33 15.48 1.20
C HIS A 155 -9.84 16.92 1.36
N VAL A 156 -10.72 17.80 1.77
CA VAL A 156 -10.37 19.18 2.13
C VAL A 156 -10.05 19.24 3.61
N VAL A 157 -8.78 19.39 3.95
CA VAL A 157 -8.40 19.76 5.31
C VAL A 157 -8.59 21.27 5.48
N PRO A 158 -9.23 21.74 6.56
CA PRO A 158 -9.40 23.17 6.78
C PRO A 158 -8.04 23.86 6.87
N SER A 159 -7.73 24.77 5.94
CA SER A 159 -6.52 25.56 6.02
C SER A 159 -6.62 26.52 7.19
N ARG A 160 -5.92 26.28 8.28
CA ARG A 160 -5.72 27.25 9.36
C ARG A 160 -4.47 28.07 9.04
N ARG A 161 -4.62 29.38 8.90
CA ARG A 161 -3.53 30.32 8.69
C ARG A 161 -2.81 30.68 10.01
N GLU A 162 -2.51 29.69 10.85
CA GLU A 162 -1.71 29.94 12.04
C GLU A 162 -0.24 30.04 11.67
N ARG A 163 0.44 31.10 12.09
CA ARG A 163 1.88 31.31 11.84
C ARG A 163 2.73 30.34 12.63
N ASP A 164 2.32 30.04 13.87
CA ASP A 164 2.99 29.10 14.75
C ASP A 164 2.03 27.95 15.04
N LEU A 165 2.36 26.76 14.50
CA LEU A 165 1.56 25.56 14.73
C LEU A 165 1.87 25.02 16.12
N SER A 166 0.87 25.00 17.00
CA SER A 166 0.96 24.31 18.28
C SER A 166 1.00 22.80 18.07
N LEU A 167 1.51 22.05 19.06
CA LEU A 167 1.46 20.58 19.04
C LEU A 167 0.05 20.05 18.79
N ALA A 168 -0.98 20.68 19.37
CA ALA A 168 -2.38 20.31 19.13
C ALA A 168 -2.81 20.55 17.69
N SER A 169 -2.30 21.59 17.03
CA SER A 169 -2.56 21.84 15.61
C SER A 169 -1.87 20.79 14.74
N LEU A 170 -0.60 20.46 15.01
CA LEU A 170 0.15 19.41 14.30
C LEU A 170 -0.54 18.06 14.43
N LEU A 171 -0.93 17.68 15.65
CA LEU A 171 -1.69 16.45 15.91
C LEU A 171 -3.01 16.43 15.12
N SER A 172 -3.72 17.56 15.06
CA SER A 172 -4.98 17.66 14.31
C SER A 172 -4.76 17.49 12.80
N TYR A 173 -3.67 17.99 12.25
CA TYR A 173 -3.32 17.78 10.84
C TYR A 173 -2.98 16.31 10.55
N LEU A 174 -2.14 15.68 11.38
CA LEU A 174 -1.80 14.26 11.21
C LEU A 174 -3.03 13.36 11.36
N ALA A 175 -3.89 13.61 12.35
CA ALA A 175 -5.12 12.85 12.55
C ALA A 175 -6.15 13.02 11.42
N ALA A 176 -6.14 14.15 10.71
CA ALA A 176 -7.02 14.38 9.57
C ALA A 176 -6.46 13.79 8.25
N THR A 177 -5.20 13.36 8.24
CA THR A 177 -4.55 12.77 7.07
C THR A 177 -5.05 11.34 6.85
N PRO A 178 -5.60 11.00 5.68
CA PRO A 178 -6.25 9.69 5.44
C PRO A 178 -5.36 8.50 5.77
N GLU A 179 -4.08 8.57 5.43
CA GLU A 179 -3.11 7.48 5.62
C GLU A 179 -2.79 7.25 7.11
N LEU A 180 -2.85 8.31 7.93
CA LEU A 180 -2.49 8.28 9.35
C LEU A 180 -3.70 8.27 10.28
N SER A 181 -4.90 8.57 9.78
CA SER A 181 -6.12 8.77 10.59
C SER A 181 -6.54 7.54 11.41
N ALA A 182 -6.07 6.35 11.04
CA ALA A 182 -6.34 5.12 11.75
C ALA A 182 -5.30 4.79 12.84
N LEU A 183 -4.23 5.59 12.97
CA LEU A 183 -3.22 5.39 14.00
C LEU A 183 -3.73 5.79 15.39
N PRO A 184 -3.29 5.14 16.47
CA PRO A 184 -3.58 5.53 17.84
C PRO A 184 -3.17 6.98 18.12
N LEU A 185 -3.89 7.62 19.03
CA LEU A 185 -3.69 9.06 19.30
C LEU A 185 -2.33 9.37 19.93
N ASP A 186 -1.81 8.48 20.74
CA ASP A 186 -0.48 8.58 21.38
C ASP A 186 0.64 8.48 20.34
N VAL A 187 0.54 7.56 19.37
CA VAL A 187 1.45 7.47 18.23
C VAL A 187 1.41 8.74 17.38
N LEU A 188 0.21 9.27 17.10
CA LEU A 188 0.07 10.55 16.39
C LEU A 188 0.65 11.72 17.19
N ALA A 189 0.53 11.71 18.52
CA ALA A 189 1.11 12.73 19.38
C ALA A 189 2.64 12.66 19.41
N ALA A 190 3.20 11.46 19.44
CA ALA A 190 4.64 11.23 19.32
C ALA A 190 5.17 11.73 17.98
N LEU A 191 4.53 11.35 16.88
CA LEU A 191 4.86 11.86 15.53
C LEU A 191 4.74 13.39 15.47
N ALA A 192 3.69 13.98 16.04
CA ALA A 192 3.48 15.44 16.06
C ALA A 192 4.60 16.20 16.78
N SER A 193 5.29 15.57 17.74
CA SER A 193 6.43 16.17 18.42
C SER A 193 7.73 16.15 17.61
N GLU A 194 7.80 15.33 16.57
CA GLU A 194 8.99 15.07 15.76
C GLU A 194 8.90 15.62 14.32
N VAL A 195 7.69 15.98 13.86
CA VAL A 195 7.51 16.57 12.53
C VAL A 195 8.07 17.99 12.48
N GLU A 196 8.70 18.32 11.37
CA GLU A 196 9.26 19.64 11.11
C GLU A 196 8.32 20.46 10.22
N VAL A 197 8.06 21.70 10.60
CA VAL A 197 7.35 22.67 9.76
C VAL A 197 8.35 23.36 8.85
N VAL A 198 8.26 23.06 7.55
CA VAL A 198 9.16 23.64 6.53
C VAL A 198 8.42 24.71 5.74
N THR A 199 9.13 25.83 5.51
CA THR A 199 8.67 26.93 4.69
C THR A 199 9.50 26.98 3.41
N VAL A 200 8.84 26.87 2.25
CA VAL A 200 9.49 26.79 0.94
C VAL A 200 9.09 28.04 0.12
N PRO A 201 10.04 28.78 -0.45
CA PRO A 201 9.76 29.91 -1.34
C PRO A 201 8.84 29.55 -2.49
N ALA A 202 8.23 30.55 -3.13
CA ALA A 202 7.31 30.33 -4.24
C ALA A 202 8.03 29.67 -5.43
N ASP A 203 7.37 28.68 -6.04
CA ASP A 203 7.83 27.93 -7.23
C ASP A 203 9.19 27.23 -7.06
N GLU A 204 9.58 26.90 -5.85
CA GLU A 204 10.81 26.20 -5.54
C GLU A 204 10.62 24.68 -5.52
N VAL A 205 11.61 23.93 -5.99
CA VAL A 205 11.64 22.47 -5.98
C VAL A 205 11.96 21.98 -4.57
N LEU A 206 11.07 21.15 -4.01
CA LEU A 206 11.32 20.48 -2.74
C LEU A 206 12.09 19.18 -2.93
N TRP A 207 11.76 18.41 -3.97
CA TRP A 207 12.58 17.30 -4.47
C TRP A 207 12.45 17.17 -5.99
N ALA A 208 13.51 16.67 -6.63
CA ALA A 208 13.53 16.36 -8.05
C ALA A 208 13.18 14.87 -8.31
N ILE A 209 12.87 14.57 -9.58
CA ILE A 209 12.74 13.17 -10.04
C ILE A 209 14.08 12.45 -9.80
N ASP A 210 14.03 11.17 -9.48
CA ASP A 210 15.16 10.29 -9.18
C ASP A 210 15.90 10.61 -7.86
N GLU A 211 15.46 11.58 -7.08
CA GLU A 211 15.96 11.79 -5.72
C GLU A 211 15.40 10.78 -4.73
N CYS A 212 16.26 10.30 -3.82
CA CYS A 212 15.84 9.50 -2.67
C CYS A 212 15.61 10.42 -1.48
N HIS A 213 14.41 10.35 -0.92
CA HIS A 213 14.03 11.13 0.27
C HIS A 213 13.47 10.23 1.34
N ASP A 214 13.94 10.38 2.57
CA ASP A 214 13.49 9.60 3.73
C ASP A 214 12.33 10.27 4.51
N SER A 215 11.61 11.18 3.86
CA SER A 215 10.48 11.87 4.49
C SER A 215 9.29 11.93 3.54
N ALA A 216 8.10 11.83 4.11
CA ALA A 216 6.86 12.21 3.44
C ALA A 216 6.55 13.69 3.71
N VAL A 217 5.72 14.30 2.86
CA VAL A 217 5.35 15.72 2.95
C VAL A 217 3.84 15.86 3.06
N LEU A 218 3.40 16.63 4.05
CA LEU A 218 2.01 17.01 4.23
C LEU A 218 1.86 18.51 3.97
N PRO A 219 1.37 18.95 2.78
CA PRO A 219 1.10 20.34 2.49
C PRO A 219 0.08 20.95 3.46
N LEU A 220 0.41 22.12 4.01
CA LEU A 220 -0.49 22.89 4.88
C LEU A 220 -1.26 23.97 4.11
N ASP A 221 -0.73 24.38 2.97
CA ASP A 221 -1.31 25.40 2.09
C ASP A 221 -1.66 24.77 0.73
N ALA A 222 -2.63 25.35 0.03
CA ALA A 222 -3.00 24.92 -1.32
C ALA A 222 -1.97 25.39 -2.38
N GLY A 223 -2.03 24.76 -3.55
CA GLY A 223 -1.23 25.15 -4.73
C GLY A 223 0.11 24.44 -4.86
N TRP A 224 0.39 23.45 -4.00
CA TRP A 224 1.49 22.53 -4.24
C TRP A 224 1.20 21.70 -5.49
N HIS A 225 2.23 21.38 -6.25
CA HIS A 225 2.07 20.62 -7.49
C HIS A 225 3.21 19.66 -7.73
N GLY A 226 2.85 18.50 -8.27
CA GLY A 226 3.78 17.50 -8.77
C GLY A 226 3.95 17.65 -10.27
N ARG A 227 5.12 17.23 -10.79
CA ARG A 227 5.40 17.17 -12.22
C ARG A 227 6.09 15.85 -12.58
N VAL A 228 5.51 15.15 -13.55
CA VAL A 228 6.12 13.96 -14.17
C VAL A 228 6.09 14.17 -15.69
N GLU A 229 7.23 14.06 -16.36
CA GLU A 229 7.37 14.33 -17.79
C GLU A 229 6.80 15.72 -18.19
N ARG A 230 5.66 15.75 -18.88
CA ARG A 230 4.94 16.95 -19.30
C ARG A 230 3.64 17.19 -18.55
N GLN A 231 3.30 16.31 -17.60
CA GLN A 231 2.07 16.40 -16.82
C GLN A 231 2.35 17.11 -15.49
N GLU A 232 1.51 18.11 -15.20
CA GLU A 232 1.44 18.71 -13.86
C GLU A 232 0.16 18.22 -13.19
N PHE A 233 0.22 17.93 -11.90
CA PHE A 233 -0.91 17.56 -11.08
C PHE A 233 -0.89 18.32 -9.75
N GLU A 234 -2.07 18.73 -9.29
CA GLU A 234 -2.20 19.45 -8.03
C GLU A 234 -2.11 18.48 -6.84
N LEU A 235 -1.47 18.95 -5.78
CA LEU A 235 -1.31 18.26 -4.53
C LEU A 235 -2.16 18.97 -3.47
N PRO A 236 -3.32 18.39 -3.11
CA PRO A 236 -4.20 19.02 -2.15
C PRO A 236 -3.56 19.14 -0.76
N ALA A 237 -3.86 20.24 -0.06
CA ALA A 237 -3.46 20.40 1.32
C ALA A 237 -4.08 19.30 2.21
N GLY A 238 -3.32 18.85 3.20
CA GLY A 238 -3.79 17.84 4.16
C GLY A 238 -3.71 16.40 3.69
N GLN A 239 -3.08 16.13 2.55
CA GLN A 239 -2.75 14.77 2.10
C GLN A 239 -1.25 14.51 2.16
N LEU A 240 -0.88 13.29 2.48
CA LEU A 240 0.52 12.90 2.64
C LEU A 240 1.10 12.45 1.29
N PHE A 241 2.18 13.08 0.87
CA PHE A 241 2.87 12.79 -0.40
C PHE A 241 4.24 12.20 -0.18
N GLY A 242 4.61 11.27 -1.04
CA GLY A 242 5.90 10.62 -1.00
C GLY A 242 6.09 9.66 0.16
N LEU A 243 5.01 9.28 0.86
CA LEU A 243 5.06 8.24 1.89
C LEU A 243 5.47 6.90 1.27
N GLU A 244 4.89 6.56 0.12
CA GLU A 244 5.17 5.32 -0.58
C GLU A 244 6.64 5.21 -0.98
N ASP A 245 7.19 6.27 -1.58
CA ASP A 245 8.60 6.27 -2.00
C ASP A 245 9.53 6.26 -0.79
N ALA A 246 9.18 7.00 0.28
CA ALA A 246 9.92 6.96 1.53
C ALA A 246 9.93 5.56 2.15
N LEU A 247 8.77 4.88 2.21
CA LEU A 247 8.63 3.53 2.77
C LEU A 247 9.34 2.49 1.89
N SER A 248 9.21 2.57 0.56
CA SER A 248 9.88 1.64 -0.37
C SER A 248 11.39 1.84 -0.40
N GLY A 249 11.86 3.07 -0.17
CA GLY A 249 13.24 3.49 -0.36
C GLY A 249 13.62 3.61 -1.83
N ASP A 250 12.65 3.69 -2.72
CA ASP A 250 12.85 3.89 -4.15
C ASP A 250 12.97 5.41 -4.46
N PRO A 251 13.61 5.80 -5.56
CA PRO A 251 13.67 7.20 -5.99
C PRO A 251 12.28 7.78 -6.26
N ARG A 252 12.15 9.10 -6.14
CA ARG A 252 10.94 9.83 -6.46
C ARG A 252 10.64 9.75 -7.96
N TRP A 253 9.43 9.36 -8.32
CA TRP A 253 8.99 9.31 -9.72
C TRP A 253 8.47 10.66 -10.25
N TYR A 254 8.29 11.67 -9.37
CA TYR A 254 7.83 13.02 -9.73
C TYR A 254 8.64 14.09 -9.00
N GLU A 255 8.71 15.28 -9.61
CA GLU A 255 9.20 16.49 -8.98
C GLU A 255 8.09 17.12 -8.13
N LEU A 256 8.40 17.56 -6.91
CA LEU A 256 7.50 18.31 -6.06
C LEU A 256 7.91 19.76 -5.99
N ARG A 257 6.92 20.65 -6.21
CA ARG A 257 7.12 22.11 -6.13
C ARG A 257 6.15 22.77 -5.17
N SER A 258 6.63 23.81 -4.53
CA SER A 258 5.84 24.74 -3.74
C SER A 258 4.85 25.55 -4.61
N PRO A 259 3.87 26.25 -4.00
CA PRO A 259 2.90 27.07 -4.73
C PRO A 259 3.57 28.12 -5.61
N LYS A 260 3.09 28.28 -6.87
CA LYS A 260 3.69 29.18 -7.88
C LYS A 260 3.70 30.66 -7.50
N ARG A 261 2.77 31.12 -6.64
CA ARG A 261 2.56 32.55 -6.35
C ARG A 261 2.65 32.91 -4.88
N ALA A 262 2.96 31.97 -4.03
CA ALA A 262 3.02 32.15 -2.58
C ALA A 262 4.06 31.25 -1.97
N VAL A 263 4.55 31.61 -0.82
CA VAL A 263 5.36 30.71 0.03
C VAL A 263 4.48 29.53 0.44
N GLY A 264 5.01 28.32 0.27
CA GLY A 264 4.37 27.08 0.70
C GLY A 264 4.84 26.66 2.09
N ARG A 265 3.94 26.12 2.89
CA ARG A 265 4.28 25.46 4.16
C ARG A 265 3.87 24.00 4.11
N CYS A 266 4.70 23.15 4.67
CA CYS A 266 4.40 21.72 4.77
C CYS A 266 4.97 21.14 6.07
N LEU A 267 4.46 19.99 6.47
CA LEU A 267 5.08 19.16 7.50
C LEU A 267 5.95 18.12 6.81
N MET A 268 7.19 17.98 7.28
CA MET A 268 8.05 16.86 6.92
C MET A 268 7.86 15.75 7.94
N VAL A 269 7.45 14.58 7.47
CA VAL A 269 7.23 13.37 8.30
C VAL A 269 8.38 12.40 8.02
N PRO A 270 9.39 12.30 8.91
CA PRO A 270 10.52 11.42 8.70
C PRO A 270 10.10 9.95 8.78
N LYS A 271 10.46 9.15 7.77
CA LYS A 271 10.19 7.71 7.72
C LYS A 271 10.70 6.97 8.96
N GLN A 272 11.92 7.31 9.41
CA GLN A 272 12.51 6.60 10.54
C GLN A 272 11.68 6.77 11.80
N ARG A 273 11.18 7.99 12.07
CA ARG A 273 10.32 8.24 13.21
C ARG A 273 8.99 7.50 13.14
N LEU A 274 8.41 7.47 11.95
CA LEU A 274 7.20 6.67 11.74
C LEU A 274 7.47 5.18 12.03
N PHE A 275 8.58 4.63 11.57
CA PHE A 275 8.92 3.23 11.84
C PHE A 275 9.26 2.97 13.31
N ASP A 276 9.92 3.89 14.01
CA ASP A 276 10.22 3.76 15.44
C ASP A 276 8.91 3.61 16.23
N GLU A 277 7.91 4.47 15.97
CA GLU A 277 6.59 4.39 16.62
C GLU A 277 5.82 3.11 16.27
N LEU A 278 5.92 2.64 15.01
CA LEU A 278 5.25 1.42 14.56
C LEU A 278 5.90 0.14 15.11
N GLU A 279 7.19 0.18 15.46
CA GLU A 279 7.90 -0.95 16.07
C GLU A 279 7.46 -1.16 17.52
N ASP A 280 7.16 -0.06 18.21
CA ASP A 280 6.74 -0.07 19.62
C ASP A 280 5.23 -0.28 19.80
N ASP A 281 4.42 -0.08 18.73
CA ASP A 281 2.96 -0.19 18.76
C ASP A 281 2.40 -1.09 17.66
N GLU A 282 1.98 -2.31 18.05
CA GLU A 282 1.41 -3.31 17.15
C GLU A 282 0.11 -2.85 16.48
N GLU A 283 -0.74 -2.11 17.19
CA GLU A 283 -2.01 -1.62 16.65
C GLU A 283 -1.75 -0.57 15.58
N ALA A 284 -0.79 0.32 15.81
CA ALA A 284 -0.34 1.31 14.84
C ALA A 284 0.23 0.65 13.58
N ALA A 285 1.08 -0.37 13.74
CA ALA A 285 1.67 -1.11 12.62
C ALA A 285 0.60 -1.75 11.74
N ARG A 286 -0.38 -2.45 12.36
CA ARG A 286 -1.52 -3.04 11.64
C ARG A 286 -2.38 -1.97 10.97
N ALA A 287 -2.64 -0.85 11.67
CA ALA A 287 -3.46 0.24 11.15
C ALA A 287 -2.85 0.89 9.91
N LEU A 288 -1.55 1.18 9.91
CA LEU A 288 -0.87 1.74 8.74
C LEU A 288 -0.87 0.76 7.56
N LEU A 289 -0.52 -0.52 7.80
CA LEU A 289 -0.52 -1.53 6.73
C LEU A 289 -1.90 -1.67 6.09
N ARG A 290 -2.95 -1.68 6.91
CA ARG A 290 -4.34 -1.73 6.46
C ARG A 290 -4.73 -0.47 5.68
N SER A 291 -4.29 0.71 6.11
CA SER A 291 -4.54 1.98 5.42
C SER A 291 -3.88 1.99 4.02
N LEU A 292 -2.63 1.55 3.92
CA LEU A 292 -1.93 1.40 2.64
C LEU A 292 -2.61 0.38 1.73
N ALA A 293 -3.05 -0.76 2.27
CA ALA A 293 -3.76 -1.79 1.52
C ALA A 293 -5.10 -1.25 0.96
N LYS A 294 -5.88 -0.51 1.76
CA LYS A 294 -7.12 0.15 1.31
C LYS A 294 -6.86 1.13 0.18
N ARG A 295 -5.81 1.94 0.31
CA ARG A 295 -5.42 2.87 -0.75
C ARG A 295 -5.04 2.15 -2.03
N HIS A 296 -4.26 1.05 -1.93
CA HIS A 296 -3.92 0.22 -3.09
C HIS A 296 -5.15 -0.33 -3.80
N VAL A 297 -6.10 -0.90 -3.04
CA VAL A 297 -7.34 -1.48 -3.60
C VAL A 297 -8.17 -0.40 -4.29
N ARG A 298 -8.30 0.79 -3.69
CA ARG A 298 -9.02 1.93 -4.28
C ARG A 298 -8.39 2.34 -5.60
N LEU A 299 -7.09 2.63 -5.63
CA LEU A 299 -6.39 3.09 -6.85
C LEU A 299 -6.40 2.02 -7.96
N SER A 300 -6.23 0.74 -7.62
CA SER A 300 -6.33 -0.37 -8.58
C SER A 300 -7.75 -0.51 -9.14
N GLY A 301 -8.78 -0.23 -8.34
CA GLY A 301 -10.18 -0.22 -8.77
C GLY A 301 -10.45 0.88 -9.80
N ASP A 302 -9.97 2.08 -9.55
CA ASP A 302 -10.13 3.23 -10.43
C ASP A 302 -9.40 3.03 -11.77
N GLN A 303 -8.20 2.45 -11.78
CA GLN A 303 -7.50 2.08 -13.02
C GLN A 303 -8.30 1.09 -13.87
N ARG A 304 -8.95 0.11 -13.24
CA ARG A 304 -9.76 -0.88 -13.96
C ARG A 304 -10.98 -0.24 -14.63
N LEU A 305 -11.46 0.89 -14.14
CA LEU A 305 -12.61 1.63 -14.72
C LEU A 305 -12.20 2.58 -15.86
N THR A 306 -10.97 3.12 -15.84
CA THR A 306 -10.51 4.12 -16.83
C THR A 306 -9.92 3.54 -18.11
N THR A 307 -9.67 2.23 -18.18
CA THR A 307 -9.20 1.56 -19.41
C THR A 307 -10.31 1.27 -20.44
N GLU A 308 -11.53 1.77 -20.23
CA GLU A 308 -12.71 1.56 -21.07
C GLU A 308 -13.22 2.83 -21.79
N GLY A 309 -12.39 3.89 -21.91
CA GLY A 309 -12.71 5.13 -22.60
C GLY A 309 -12.20 5.20 -24.06
#